data_134cd2d2b1e872ad4d32d105a8d76bb0
#
_entry.id   134cd2d2b1e872ad4d32d105a8d76bb0
#
_cell.length_a   1.000
_cell.length_b   1.000
_cell.length_c   1.000
_cell.angle_alpha   90.00
_cell.angle_beta   90.00
_cell.angle_gamma   90.00
#
_symmetry.space_group_name_H-M   'P 1'
#
loop_
_entity.id
_entity.type
_entity.pdbx_description
1 polymer ?
#
loop_
_entity_poly.entity_id
_entity_poly.type
_entity_poly.pdbx_seq_one_letter_code
_entity_poly.pdbx_strand_id
1 'polypeptide(L)'
;MREVRKAFEIIPDDQTAPIGYQKIPCHMVFDIKMEDFKRKARLVAGGHKTEAPATITYASVVSRETVRIALMLAALNDLQVKAGDVLNAYITAPCKEKVWTVLGPEFGSEAGKGAIIVRALYGLKSAGAAFRAHLASFMRQMNYTSCKADPDLWYKAETRPDDDTRYYAYILVYVDDILCIHHDAMSVLDRINECLPLKPQSMGDPDIYLGAKLRETRLPNGVWAWGLSPSKYVNQAVQNCQTHLTKKLGGTFKIPAKAANPFPESYSPDTDMTDPLDPECSSFFQHLIGVMRWMVEIGRVDIAVEVSMLSSYLTLPREGHLEAALHIMGYLKQKHNSRLIFDPTYPLIDESDFPEHDWTEFYGDVSEAIPHDMPEPLGKEVDIRMMTDSDHAGCKTTRRSRTGILIFCNLALIQWISKRQPTIETSVFGAEFVAMKHGIEILRGLRYKLRMMGVPLTGPSFVYGDNKSQVTNCSVPESTLKKKSHSICYHAIRESVAMGETRITHISTGDNLADPLTKCTFGAKRRRLLGNILYDLYDDFN
;
A
#
# COMPACT_ATOMS: atom_id res chain seq x y z
N MET A 1 0.29 -33.14 10.12
CA MET A 1 0.90 -33.06 8.78
C MET A 1 0.56 -34.30 7.94
N ARG A 2 0.91 -35.51 8.39
CA ARG A 2 0.67 -36.76 7.64
C ARG A 2 -0.80 -37.18 7.63
N GLU A 3 -1.40 -37.40 8.76
CA GLU A 3 -2.75 -37.97 8.88
C GLU A 3 -3.86 -37.01 8.44
N VAL A 4 -3.83 -35.79 8.94
CA VAL A 4 -4.88 -34.79 8.68
C VAL A 4 -4.68 -34.06 7.34
N ARG A 5 -3.45 -33.72 7.00
CA ARG A 5 -3.16 -32.88 5.80
C ARG A 5 -2.60 -33.65 4.62
N LYS A 6 -2.22 -34.95 4.82
CA LYS A 6 -1.65 -35.82 3.78
C LYS A 6 -0.55 -35.12 2.97
N ALA A 7 0.40 -34.45 3.68
CA ALA A 7 1.43 -33.65 3.04
C ALA A 7 2.62 -34.46 2.55
N PHE A 8 2.71 -35.72 3.03
CA PHE A 8 3.80 -36.64 2.74
C PHE A 8 3.25 -38.01 2.35
N GLU A 9 3.82 -38.60 1.30
CA GLU A 9 3.64 -40.00 0.94
C GLU A 9 4.93 -40.75 1.26
N ILE A 10 4.85 -41.75 2.13
CA ILE A 10 6.02 -42.53 2.54
C ILE A 10 6.47 -43.42 1.38
N ILE A 11 7.76 -43.38 1.11
CA ILE A 11 8.40 -44.31 0.19
C ILE A 11 8.57 -45.63 0.90
N PRO A 12 8.04 -46.76 0.38
CA PRO A 12 8.23 -48.07 0.94
C PRO A 12 9.71 -48.42 1.15
N ASP A 13 10.03 -49.19 2.18
CA ASP A 13 11.43 -49.51 2.55
C ASP A 13 12.18 -50.30 1.47
N ASP A 14 11.45 -50.95 0.58
CA ASP A 14 11.98 -51.70 -0.59
C ASP A 14 12.10 -50.86 -1.85
N GLN A 15 11.76 -49.55 -1.79
CA GLN A 15 11.77 -48.64 -2.93
C GLN A 15 12.70 -47.44 -2.70
N THR A 16 13.17 -46.89 -3.79
CA THR A 16 13.94 -45.64 -3.84
C THR A 16 13.02 -44.50 -4.27
N ALA A 17 13.43 -43.26 -3.97
CA ALA A 17 12.73 -42.09 -4.46
C ALA A 17 12.61 -42.13 -6.01
N PRO A 18 11.44 -41.68 -6.56
CA PRO A 18 11.22 -41.73 -8.00
C PRO A 18 12.29 -40.92 -8.77
N ILE A 19 12.64 -41.39 -9.97
CA ILE A 19 13.63 -40.73 -10.83
C ILE A 19 13.17 -39.28 -11.11
N GLY A 20 14.12 -38.33 -11.00
CA GLY A 20 13.86 -36.90 -11.21
C GLY A 20 13.36 -36.15 -9.99
N TYR A 21 13.21 -36.83 -8.83
CA TYR A 21 12.91 -36.14 -7.57
C TYR A 21 14.18 -35.71 -6.85
N GLN A 22 14.23 -34.47 -6.39
CA GLN A 22 15.35 -33.91 -5.64
C GLN A 22 15.17 -34.15 -4.13
N LYS A 23 16.22 -34.58 -3.45
CA LYS A 23 16.24 -34.68 -1.99
C LYS A 23 16.46 -33.31 -1.37
N ILE A 24 15.58 -32.92 -0.44
CA ILE A 24 15.71 -31.67 0.32
C ILE A 24 15.57 -31.94 1.82
N PRO A 25 16.27 -31.18 2.67
CA PRO A 25 16.04 -31.24 4.12
C PRO A 25 14.74 -30.54 4.49
N CYS A 26 14.05 -31.04 5.51
CA CYS A 26 13.01 -30.32 6.23
C CYS A 26 13.45 -30.09 7.67
N HIS A 27 13.06 -28.98 8.26
CA HIS A 27 13.37 -28.67 9.65
C HIS A 27 12.24 -27.85 10.28
N MET A 28 12.16 -27.92 11.61
CA MET A 28 11.22 -27.11 12.38
C MET A 28 11.81 -25.73 12.65
N VAL A 29 11.02 -24.69 12.36
CA VAL A 29 11.28 -23.33 12.78
C VAL A 29 10.32 -23.00 13.93
N PHE A 30 10.90 -22.65 15.07
CA PHE A 30 10.15 -22.25 16.26
C PHE A 30 10.19 -20.74 16.40
N ASP A 31 9.04 -20.15 16.68
CA ASP A 31 8.85 -18.73 16.82
C ASP A 31 7.87 -18.44 17.97
N ILE A 32 7.89 -17.23 18.49
CA ILE A 32 6.92 -16.77 19.49
C ILE A 32 6.18 -15.59 18.87
N LYS A 33 4.87 -15.77 18.70
CA LYS A 33 4.01 -14.70 18.24
C LYS A 33 3.99 -13.58 19.29
N MET A 34 4.59 -12.43 18.98
CA MET A 34 4.79 -11.35 19.95
C MET A 34 3.49 -10.70 20.42
N GLU A 35 2.40 -10.89 19.67
CA GLU A 35 1.09 -10.30 19.98
C GLU A 35 0.39 -10.98 21.17
N ASP A 36 0.55 -12.30 21.30
CA ASP A 36 -0.15 -13.13 22.29
C ASP A 36 0.78 -14.13 22.99
N PHE A 37 2.09 -14.00 22.80
CA PHE A 37 3.14 -14.90 23.31
C PHE A 37 2.94 -16.38 23.00
N LYS A 38 2.11 -16.71 22.00
CA LYS A 38 1.89 -18.10 21.58
C LYS A 38 3.11 -18.64 20.86
N ARG A 39 3.51 -19.84 21.25
CA ARG A 39 4.56 -20.59 20.56
C ARG A 39 4.05 -21.03 19.18
N LYS A 40 4.80 -20.73 18.15
CA LYS A 40 4.51 -21.10 16.77
C LYS A 40 5.61 -22.03 16.27
N ALA A 41 5.21 -23.15 15.68
CA ALA A 41 6.13 -24.08 15.05
C ALA A 41 5.74 -24.25 13.57
N ARG A 42 6.71 -24.17 12.68
CA ARG A 42 6.52 -24.40 11.25
C ARG A 42 7.50 -25.46 10.77
N LEU A 43 7.00 -26.46 10.05
CA LEU A 43 7.86 -27.33 9.27
C LEU A 43 8.19 -26.65 7.96
N VAL A 44 9.47 -26.45 7.70
CA VAL A 44 10.00 -25.69 6.56
C VAL A 44 10.84 -26.61 5.69
N ALA A 45 10.58 -26.61 4.40
CA ALA A 45 11.36 -27.31 3.38
C ALA A 45 12.55 -26.47 2.91
N GLY A 46 13.70 -27.08 2.71
CA GLY A 46 14.93 -26.44 2.26
C GLY A 46 14.94 -26.11 0.75
N GLY A 47 13.93 -25.40 0.25
CA GLY A 47 13.76 -25.05 -1.16
C GLY A 47 14.87 -24.19 -1.75
N HIS A 48 15.69 -23.52 -0.92
CA HIS A 48 16.88 -22.80 -1.39
C HIS A 48 17.93 -23.73 -2.02
N LYS A 49 17.87 -25.04 -1.72
CA LYS A 49 18.77 -26.07 -2.25
C LYS A 49 18.25 -26.73 -3.54
N THR A 50 17.00 -26.45 -3.94
CA THR A 50 16.45 -26.99 -5.19
C THR A 50 16.92 -26.18 -6.40
N GLU A 51 16.96 -26.81 -7.55
CA GLU A 51 17.04 -26.12 -8.84
C GLU A 51 15.84 -25.18 -9.00
N ALA A 52 15.94 -24.23 -9.93
CA ALA A 52 14.80 -23.36 -10.24
C ALA A 52 13.68 -24.23 -10.83
N PRO A 53 12.48 -24.26 -10.22
CA PRO A 53 11.40 -25.05 -10.78
C PRO A 53 10.99 -24.50 -12.14
N ALA A 54 10.59 -25.38 -13.06
CA ALA A 54 10.07 -24.99 -14.38
C ALA A 54 8.69 -24.28 -14.30
N THR A 55 8.11 -24.21 -13.10
CA THR A 55 6.81 -23.56 -12.84
C THR A 55 7.00 -22.14 -12.31
N ILE A 56 5.93 -21.31 -12.43
CA ILE A 56 5.89 -19.96 -11.87
C ILE A 56 6.12 -20.03 -10.35
N THR A 57 7.06 -19.24 -9.87
CA THR A 57 7.37 -19.11 -8.43
C THR A 57 6.83 -17.81 -7.84
N TYR A 58 6.47 -16.84 -8.67
CA TYR A 58 5.94 -15.56 -8.25
C TYR A 58 4.46 -15.69 -7.81
N ALA A 59 4.15 -15.17 -6.64
CA ALA A 59 2.80 -14.94 -6.15
C ALA A 59 2.66 -13.45 -5.84
N SER A 60 1.72 -12.78 -6.49
CA SER A 60 1.33 -11.42 -6.13
C SER A 60 0.46 -11.41 -4.86
N VAL A 61 0.21 -10.23 -4.36
CA VAL A 61 -0.77 -9.94 -3.31
C VAL A 61 -1.53 -8.68 -3.71
N VAL A 62 -2.74 -8.50 -3.22
CA VAL A 62 -3.51 -7.30 -3.48
C VAL A 62 -2.74 -6.05 -3.06
N SER A 63 -2.76 -5.01 -3.89
CA SER A 63 -2.05 -3.76 -3.59
C SER A 63 -2.75 -2.97 -2.48
N ARG A 64 -1.96 -2.24 -1.68
CA ARG A 64 -2.51 -1.40 -0.60
C ARG A 64 -3.46 -0.32 -1.12
N GLU A 65 -3.19 0.21 -2.30
CA GLU A 65 -4.07 1.15 -2.98
C GLU A 65 -5.43 0.53 -3.27
N THR A 66 -5.47 -0.70 -3.82
CA THR A 66 -6.72 -1.45 -4.07
C THR A 66 -7.50 -1.69 -2.78
N VAL A 67 -6.81 -2.00 -1.66
CA VAL A 67 -7.48 -2.14 -0.35
C VAL A 67 -8.15 -0.85 0.08
N ARG A 68 -7.48 0.31 -0.06
CA ARG A 68 -8.03 1.62 0.30
C ARG A 68 -9.24 1.98 -0.57
N ILE A 69 -9.13 1.75 -1.88
CA ILE A 69 -10.25 1.93 -2.82
C ILE A 69 -11.43 1.04 -2.41
N ALA A 70 -11.19 -0.24 -2.16
CA ALA A 70 -12.24 -1.19 -1.83
C ALA A 70 -12.96 -0.85 -0.51
N LEU A 71 -12.24 -0.35 0.50
CA LEU A 71 -12.83 0.12 1.77
C LEU A 71 -13.68 1.39 1.57
N MET A 72 -13.24 2.32 0.71
CA MET A 72 -14.03 3.49 0.33
C MET A 72 -15.28 3.06 -0.44
N LEU A 73 -15.16 2.15 -1.41
CA LEU A 73 -16.30 1.62 -2.18
C LEU A 73 -17.29 0.85 -1.30
N ALA A 74 -16.81 0.13 -0.28
CA ALA A 74 -17.67 -0.53 0.69
C ALA A 74 -18.56 0.48 1.43
N ALA A 75 -17.96 1.57 1.94
CA ALA A 75 -18.69 2.64 2.59
C ALA A 75 -19.62 3.39 1.61
N LEU A 76 -19.14 3.67 0.37
CA LEU A 76 -19.92 4.38 -0.64
C LEU A 76 -21.18 3.61 -1.07
N ASN A 77 -21.08 2.29 -1.20
CA ASN A 77 -22.17 1.42 -1.64
C ASN A 77 -22.90 0.73 -0.48
N ASP A 78 -22.62 1.12 0.76
CA ASP A 78 -23.26 0.57 1.97
C ASP A 78 -23.12 -0.97 2.04
N LEU A 79 -21.88 -1.46 1.91
CA LEU A 79 -21.52 -2.87 1.93
C LEU A 79 -20.77 -3.26 3.20
N GLN A 80 -21.04 -4.46 3.69
CA GLN A 80 -20.30 -5.05 4.81
C GLN A 80 -18.89 -5.42 4.39
N VAL A 81 -17.96 -5.32 5.34
CA VAL A 81 -16.59 -5.83 5.20
C VAL A 81 -16.34 -6.87 6.27
N LYS A 82 -15.98 -8.08 5.87
CA LYS A 82 -15.63 -9.18 6.77
C LYS A 82 -14.28 -9.76 6.37
N ALA A 83 -13.55 -10.26 7.36
CA ALA A 83 -12.22 -10.85 7.17
C ALA A 83 -12.20 -12.33 7.53
N GLY A 84 -11.24 -13.07 6.95
CA GLY A 84 -10.94 -14.44 7.30
C GLY A 84 -9.48 -14.78 6.95
N ASP A 85 -8.87 -15.68 7.71
CA ASP A 85 -7.48 -16.13 7.52
C ASP A 85 -7.47 -17.62 7.20
N VAL A 86 -6.88 -18.01 6.07
CA VAL A 86 -6.85 -19.42 5.63
C VAL A 86 -5.95 -20.26 6.54
N LEU A 87 -6.53 -21.33 7.07
CA LEU A 87 -5.83 -22.21 7.98
C LEU A 87 -4.76 -23.02 7.24
N ASN A 88 -3.48 -22.74 7.55
CA ASN A 88 -2.33 -23.43 6.93
C ASN A 88 -2.32 -23.34 5.38
N ALA A 89 -2.48 -22.16 4.84
CA ALA A 89 -2.74 -21.87 3.44
C ALA A 89 -1.94 -22.72 2.44
N TYR A 90 -0.61 -22.70 2.50
CA TYR A 90 0.21 -23.41 1.50
C TYR A 90 -0.06 -24.91 1.45
N ILE A 91 -0.25 -25.55 2.60
CA ILE A 91 -0.41 -27.01 2.66
C ILE A 91 -1.78 -27.48 2.12
N THR A 92 -2.72 -26.56 1.86
CA THR A 92 -3.98 -26.87 1.18
C THR A 92 -3.75 -27.13 -0.32
N ALA A 93 -2.71 -26.53 -0.90
CA ALA A 93 -2.38 -26.64 -2.31
C ALA A 93 -1.47 -27.86 -2.61
N PRO A 94 -1.57 -28.47 -3.81
CA PRO A 94 -0.68 -29.55 -4.23
C PRO A 94 0.75 -29.01 -4.46
N CYS A 95 1.75 -29.82 -4.12
CA CYS A 95 3.14 -29.54 -4.45
C CYS A 95 3.36 -29.64 -5.96
N LYS A 96 3.98 -28.63 -6.56
CA LYS A 96 4.32 -28.60 -8.00
C LYS A 96 5.78 -29.00 -8.28
N GLU A 97 6.60 -29.10 -7.23
CA GLU A 97 8.02 -29.47 -7.33
C GLU A 97 8.17 -30.97 -7.08
N LYS A 98 9.06 -31.62 -7.83
CA LYS A 98 9.42 -33.02 -7.63
C LYS A 98 10.47 -33.12 -6.53
N VAL A 99 10.02 -33.18 -5.27
CA VAL A 99 10.87 -33.16 -4.09
C VAL A 99 10.50 -34.25 -3.09
N TRP A 100 11.51 -34.78 -2.41
CA TRP A 100 11.34 -35.73 -1.33
C TRP A 100 12.30 -35.41 -0.17
N THR A 101 11.99 -35.94 1.00
CA THR A 101 12.79 -35.73 2.21
C THR A 101 12.92 -37.00 3.01
N VAL A 102 13.85 -37.01 3.97
CA VAL A 102 13.88 -37.99 5.05
C VAL A 102 13.19 -37.37 6.26
N LEU A 103 12.19 -38.08 6.79
CA LEU A 103 11.40 -37.60 7.91
C LEU A 103 12.25 -37.49 9.18
N GLY A 104 12.15 -36.35 9.87
CA GLY A 104 12.87 -36.09 11.11
C GLY A 104 12.22 -36.72 12.36
N PRO A 105 12.84 -36.54 13.53
CA PRO A 105 12.32 -37.07 14.81
C PRO A 105 10.90 -36.62 15.15
N GLU A 106 10.47 -35.49 14.63
CA GLU A 106 9.13 -34.92 14.80
C GLU A 106 8.00 -35.81 14.23
N PHE A 107 8.36 -36.80 13.41
CA PHE A 107 7.40 -37.74 12.82
C PHE A 107 7.28 -39.08 13.61
N GLY A 108 7.92 -39.16 14.78
CA GLY A 108 7.80 -40.30 15.69
C GLY A 108 8.25 -41.63 15.04
N SER A 109 7.35 -42.62 14.94
CA SER A 109 7.65 -43.94 14.38
C SER A 109 8.04 -43.92 12.90
N GLU A 110 7.78 -42.86 12.17
CA GLU A 110 8.11 -42.73 10.76
C GLU A 110 9.46 -41.99 10.57
N ALA A 111 10.13 -41.60 11.65
CA ALA A 111 11.44 -40.94 11.58
C ALA A 111 12.45 -41.84 10.85
N GLY A 112 13.24 -41.21 9.97
CA GLY A 112 14.24 -41.92 9.15
C GLY A 112 13.71 -42.46 7.82
N LYS A 113 12.41 -42.56 7.61
CA LYS A 113 11.84 -43.01 6.33
C LYS A 113 11.90 -41.91 5.28
N GLY A 114 12.06 -42.34 4.02
CA GLY A 114 11.91 -41.45 2.86
C GLY A 114 10.44 -41.08 2.65
N ALA A 115 10.17 -39.83 2.28
CA ALA A 115 8.81 -39.40 1.96
C ALA A 115 8.78 -38.37 0.83
N ILE A 116 7.85 -38.55 -0.10
CA ILE A 116 7.55 -37.56 -1.17
C ILE A 116 6.72 -36.43 -0.56
N ILE A 117 7.04 -35.21 -0.92
CA ILE A 117 6.29 -34.03 -0.52
C ILE A 117 5.19 -33.78 -1.57
N VAL A 118 3.93 -34.03 -1.20
CA VAL A 118 2.78 -33.92 -2.12
C VAL A 118 1.94 -32.66 -1.93
N ARG A 119 2.18 -31.91 -0.85
CA ARG A 119 1.55 -30.60 -0.60
C ARG A 119 2.61 -29.51 -0.54
N ALA A 120 2.23 -28.29 -0.92
CA ALA A 120 3.12 -27.14 -0.83
C ALA A 120 3.50 -26.86 0.63
N LEU A 121 4.79 -26.83 0.92
CA LEU A 121 5.32 -26.54 2.24
C LEU A 121 5.98 -25.15 2.26
N TYR A 122 5.99 -24.54 3.44
CA TYR A 122 6.81 -23.36 3.68
C TYR A 122 8.26 -23.64 3.27
N GLY A 123 8.88 -22.69 2.58
CA GLY A 123 10.26 -22.80 2.11
C GLY A 123 10.43 -23.35 0.68
N LEU A 124 9.43 -24.01 0.09
CA LEU A 124 9.44 -24.34 -1.33
C LEU A 124 9.31 -23.08 -2.19
N LYS A 125 10.06 -22.99 -3.29
CA LYS A 125 10.06 -21.83 -4.18
C LYS A 125 8.70 -21.59 -4.85
N SER A 126 7.95 -22.64 -5.15
CA SER A 126 6.65 -22.58 -5.82
C SER A 126 5.45 -22.56 -4.87
N ALA A 127 5.66 -22.65 -3.54
CA ALA A 127 4.55 -22.81 -2.58
C ALA A 127 3.51 -21.68 -2.65
N GLY A 128 3.95 -20.43 -2.72
CA GLY A 128 3.06 -19.27 -2.84
C GLY A 128 2.24 -19.29 -4.13
N ALA A 129 2.90 -19.57 -5.26
CA ALA A 129 2.23 -19.64 -6.56
C ALA A 129 1.25 -20.83 -6.65
N ALA A 130 1.60 -21.97 -6.05
CA ALA A 130 0.70 -23.14 -5.98
C ALA A 130 -0.55 -22.84 -5.16
N PHE A 131 -0.39 -22.21 -4.00
CA PHE A 131 -1.52 -21.79 -3.17
C PHE A 131 -2.41 -20.76 -3.88
N ARG A 132 -1.81 -19.72 -4.48
CA ARG A 132 -2.56 -18.71 -5.24
C ARG A 132 -3.37 -19.34 -6.38
N ALA A 133 -2.79 -20.28 -7.12
CA ALA A 133 -3.49 -21.00 -8.20
C ALA A 133 -4.64 -21.85 -7.66
N HIS A 134 -4.45 -22.47 -6.49
CA HIS A 134 -5.47 -23.29 -5.82
C HIS A 134 -6.64 -22.41 -5.34
N LEU A 135 -6.36 -21.30 -4.65
CA LEU A 135 -7.35 -20.30 -4.25
C LEU A 135 -8.13 -19.77 -5.46
N ALA A 136 -7.41 -19.40 -6.53
CA ALA A 136 -8.02 -18.89 -7.76
C ALA A 136 -9.03 -19.89 -8.39
N SER A 137 -8.82 -21.18 -8.25
CA SER A 137 -9.78 -22.18 -8.74
C SER A 137 -11.11 -22.12 -7.98
N PHE A 138 -11.09 -21.91 -6.67
CA PHE A 138 -12.30 -21.75 -5.87
C PHE A 138 -13.01 -20.42 -6.13
N MET A 139 -12.27 -19.32 -6.28
CA MET A 139 -12.87 -18.02 -6.62
C MET A 139 -13.66 -18.11 -7.93
N ARG A 140 -13.11 -18.79 -8.97
CA ARG A 140 -13.82 -19.02 -10.23
C ARG A 140 -15.05 -19.93 -10.09
N GLN A 141 -14.98 -20.96 -9.24
CA GLN A 141 -16.15 -21.82 -8.94
C GLN A 141 -17.28 -21.06 -8.27
N MET A 142 -16.95 -20.00 -7.48
CA MET A 142 -17.93 -19.09 -6.90
C MET A 142 -18.39 -17.98 -7.86
N ASN A 143 -17.96 -18.03 -9.14
CA ASN A 143 -18.24 -17.04 -10.21
C ASN A 143 -17.59 -15.66 -9.96
N TYR A 144 -16.49 -15.60 -9.22
CA TYR A 144 -15.69 -14.38 -9.15
C TYR A 144 -14.67 -14.33 -10.28
N THR A 145 -14.45 -13.13 -10.79
CA THR A 145 -13.46 -12.83 -11.83
C THR A 145 -12.27 -12.06 -11.22
N SER A 146 -11.05 -12.45 -11.58
CA SER A 146 -9.84 -11.73 -11.19
C SER A 146 -9.73 -10.40 -11.93
N CYS A 147 -9.50 -9.30 -11.23
CA CYS A 147 -9.32 -7.98 -11.84
C CYS A 147 -7.98 -7.93 -12.60
N LYS A 148 -8.00 -7.44 -13.85
CA LYS A 148 -6.79 -7.33 -14.67
C LYS A 148 -5.80 -6.29 -14.15
N ALA A 149 -6.30 -5.24 -13.50
CA ALA A 149 -5.45 -4.17 -12.92
C ALA A 149 -4.80 -4.59 -11.59
N ASP A 150 -5.41 -5.54 -10.86
CA ASP A 150 -4.88 -6.11 -9.63
C ASP A 150 -5.37 -7.57 -9.51
N PRO A 151 -4.57 -8.56 -9.93
CA PRO A 151 -5.02 -9.94 -10.07
C PRO A 151 -5.43 -10.66 -8.77
N ASP A 152 -5.13 -10.08 -7.60
CA ASP A 152 -5.53 -10.61 -6.29
C ASP A 152 -6.75 -9.87 -5.71
N LEU A 153 -7.34 -8.97 -6.49
CA LEU A 153 -8.71 -8.49 -6.35
C LEU A 153 -9.64 -9.34 -7.21
N TRP A 154 -10.64 -9.93 -6.61
CA TRP A 154 -11.69 -10.69 -7.26
C TRP A 154 -13.00 -9.93 -7.18
N TYR A 155 -13.77 -9.85 -8.25
CA TYR A 155 -15.05 -9.15 -8.29
C TYR A 155 -16.15 -10.02 -8.90
N LYS A 156 -17.39 -9.74 -8.50
CA LYS A 156 -18.59 -10.39 -9.02
C LYS A 156 -19.73 -9.38 -9.02
N ALA A 157 -20.49 -9.28 -10.11
CA ALA A 157 -21.71 -8.49 -10.14
C ALA A 157 -22.78 -9.16 -9.26
N GLU A 158 -23.38 -8.37 -8.38
CA GLU A 158 -24.43 -8.79 -7.44
C GLU A 158 -25.57 -7.78 -7.46
N THR A 159 -26.72 -8.23 -7.00
CA THR A 159 -27.91 -7.39 -6.81
C THR A 159 -28.32 -7.46 -5.35
N ARG A 160 -28.56 -6.32 -4.73
CA ARG A 160 -29.02 -6.25 -3.35
C ARG A 160 -30.49 -6.69 -3.30
N PRO A 161 -30.87 -7.62 -2.40
CA PRO A 161 -32.24 -8.13 -2.34
C PRO A 161 -33.31 -7.09 -1.93
N ASP A 162 -32.89 -6.06 -1.16
CA ASP A 162 -33.82 -5.11 -0.53
C ASP A 162 -34.30 -4.02 -1.48
N ASP A 163 -33.46 -3.60 -2.44
CA ASP A 163 -33.71 -2.44 -3.31
C ASP A 163 -33.36 -2.64 -4.79
N ASP A 164 -33.01 -3.88 -5.18
CA ASP A 164 -32.58 -4.26 -6.51
C ASP A 164 -31.34 -3.48 -7.04
N THR A 165 -30.59 -2.81 -6.16
CA THR A 165 -29.38 -2.08 -6.52
C THR A 165 -28.29 -3.05 -7.00
N ARG A 166 -27.77 -2.84 -8.21
CA ARG A 166 -26.65 -3.59 -8.76
C ARG A 166 -25.33 -2.98 -8.34
N TYR A 167 -24.39 -3.82 -7.93
CA TYR A 167 -23.06 -3.40 -7.46
C TYR A 167 -22.04 -4.53 -7.68
N TYR A 168 -20.75 -4.25 -7.46
CA TYR A 168 -19.73 -5.28 -7.42
C TYR A 168 -19.40 -5.70 -6.00
N ALA A 169 -19.53 -7.00 -5.73
CA ALA A 169 -18.92 -7.64 -4.56
C ALA A 169 -17.42 -7.87 -4.83
N TYR A 170 -16.59 -7.66 -3.80
CA TYR A 170 -15.14 -7.81 -3.92
C TYR A 170 -14.59 -8.79 -2.90
N ILE A 171 -13.59 -9.58 -3.32
CA ILE A 171 -12.74 -10.38 -2.44
C ILE A 171 -11.29 -9.98 -2.68
N LEU A 172 -10.62 -9.51 -1.63
CA LEU A 172 -9.22 -9.10 -1.65
C LEU A 172 -8.39 -10.17 -0.97
N VAL A 173 -7.31 -10.58 -1.61
CA VAL A 173 -6.45 -11.67 -1.14
C VAL A 173 -5.04 -11.14 -0.87
N TYR A 174 -4.60 -11.25 0.38
CA TYR A 174 -3.23 -10.94 0.78
C TYR A 174 -2.58 -12.18 1.41
N VAL A 175 -2.03 -13.05 0.57
CA VAL A 175 -1.50 -14.38 0.91
C VAL A 175 -2.60 -15.27 1.49
N ASP A 176 -2.67 -15.40 2.82
CA ASP A 176 -3.65 -16.18 3.59
C ASP A 176 -4.78 -15.32 4.19
N ASP A 177 -4.62 -13.99 4.19
CA ASP A 177 -5.66 -13.06 4.65
C ASP A 177 -6.65 -12.73 3.52
N ILE A 178 -7.93 -12.90 3.79
CA ILE A 178 -9.04 -12.62 2.88
C ILE A 178 -9.88 -11.51 3.46
N LEU A 179 -10.25 -10.53 2.63
CA LEU A 179 -11.19 -9.47 2.96
C LEU A 179 -12.36 -9.55 1.97
N CYS A 180 -13.58 -9.77 2.48
CA CYS A 180 -14.80 -9.85 1.68
C CYS A 180 -15.63 -8.59 1.82
N ILE A 181 -16.09 -8.03 0.71
CA ILE A 181 -16.95 -6.84 0.63
C ILE A 181 -18.22 -7.23 -0.13
N HIS A 182 -19.36 -7.25 0.58
CA HIS A 182 -20.63 -7.74 0.06
C HIS A 182 -21.78 -7.23 0.94
N HIS A 183 -23.02 -7.19 0.45
CA HIS A 183 -24.18 -6.85 1.30
C HIS A 183 -24.38 -7.88 2.44
N ASP A 184 -24.00 -9.13 2.21
CA ASP A 184 -23.90 -10.20 3.21
C ASP A 184 -22.52 -10.86 3.09
N ALA A 185 -21.50 -10.21 3.63
CA ALA A 185 -20.11 -10.64 3.52
C ALA A 185 -19.81 -11.92 4.32
N MET A 186 -20.62 -12.20 5.35
CA MET A 186 -20.46 -13.44 6.14
C MET A 186 -20.80 -14.67 5.33
N SER A 187 -21.88 -14.66 4.56
CA SER A 187 -22.28 -15.77 3.69
C SER A 187 -21.19 -16.11 2.66
N VAL A 188 -20.47 -15.09 2.16
CA VAL A 188 -19.33 -15.29 1.24
C VAL A 188 -18.17 -16.00 1.95
N LEU A 189 -17.84 -15.57 3.18
CA LEU A 189 -16.80 -16.25 3.98
C LEU A 189 -17.15 -17.69 4.32
N ASP A 190 -18.41 -17.97 4.65
CA ASP A 190 -18.88 -19.33 4.94
C ASP A 190 -18.71 -20.23 3.71
N ARG A 191 -19.05 -19.76 2.52
CA ARG A 191 -18.80 -20.49 1.26
C ARG A 191 -17.32 -20.72 0.98
N ILE A 192 -16.47 -19.72 1.28
CA ILE A 192 -15.00 -19.91 1.19
C ILE A 192 -14.55 -20.98 2.17
N ASN A 193 -15.06 -20.95 3.40
CA ASN A 193 -14.70 -21.90 4.45
C ASN A 193 -15.09 -23.36 4.13
N GLU A 194 -16.15 -23.58 3.35
CA GLU A 194 -16.51 -24.91 2.84
C GLU A 194 -15.43 -25.50 1.91
N CYS A 195 -14.77 -24.66 1.11
CA CYS A 195 -13.75 -25.07 0.14
C CYS A 195 -12.34 -25.01 0.71
N LEU A 196 -12.04 -23.94 1.45
CA LEU A 196 -10.74 -23.64 2.06
C LEU A 196 -10.96 -23.32 3.54
N PRO A 197 -10.61 -24.25 4.46
CA PRO A 197 -10.83 -24.04 5.89
C PRO A 197 -10.21 -22.74 6.38
N LEU A 198 -11.02 -21.85 6.94
CA LEU A 198 -10.61 -20.63 7.60
C LEU A 198 -10.38 -20.88 9.10
N LYS A 199 -9.59 -20.03 9.74
CA LYS A 199 -9.43 -20.06 11.20
C LYS A 199 -10.72 -19.51 11.84
N PRO A 200 -11.46 -20.28 12.66
CA PRO A 200 -12.77 -19.85 13.18
C PRO A 200 -12.73 -18.49 13.88
N GLN A 201 -11.65 -18.21 14.62
CA GLN A 201 -11.47 -16.96 15.36
C GLN A 201 -11.09 -15.74 14.48
N SER A 202 -10.82 -15.96 13.19
CA SER A 202 -10.50 -14.87 12.25
C SER A 202 -11.68 -14.48 11.36
N MET A 203 -12.77 -15.27 11.39
CA MET A 203 -13.96 -14.99 10.60
C MET A 203 -14.83 -13.95 11.30
N GLY A 204 -15.08 -12.82 10.65
CA GLY A 204 -15.91 -11.76 11.19
C GLY A 204 -15.42 -10.37 10.84
N ASP A 205 -15.66 -9.42 11.76
CA ASP A 205 -15.22 -8.04 11.60
C ASP A 205 -13.69 -7.97 11.54
N PRO A 206 -13.12 -7.23 10.57
CA PRO A 206 -11.67 -7.08 10.50
C PRO A 206 -11.16 -6.25 11.69
N ASP A 207 -10.23 -6.80 12.49
CA ASP A 207 -9.57 -6.04 13.57
C ASP A 207 -8.21 -5.50 13.11
N ILE A 208 -7.35 -6.36 12.59
CA ILE A 208 -6.03 -5.98 12.07
C ILE A 208 -5.91 -6.49 10.64
N TYR A 209 -5.62 -5.57 9.73
CA TYR A 209 -5.33 -5.89 8.34
C TYR A 209 -4.05 -5.16 7.91
N LEU A 210 -3.09 -5.90 7.35
CA LEU A 210 -1.78 -5.40 6.95
C LEU A 210 -0.99 -4.67 8.07
N GLY A 211 -1.22 -5.04 9.34
CA GLY A 211 -0.54 -4.44 10.49
C GLY A 211 -1.17 -3.15 11.03
N ALA A 212 -2.29 -2.70 10.46
CA ALA A 212 -3.06 -1.58 10.96
C ALA A 212 -4.45 -2.03 11.44
N LYS A 213 -4.98 -1.35 12.45
CA LYS A 213 -6.32 -1.61 12.97
C LYS A 213 -7.36 -1.04 12.02
N LEU A 214 -8.26 -1.90 11.56
CA LEU A 214 -9.39 -1.53 10.72
C LEU A 214 -10.64 -1.41 11.58
N ARG A 215 -11.37 -0.31 11.44
CA ARG A 215 -12.60 -0.06 12.19
C ARG A 215 -13.58 0.76 11.37
N GLU A 216 -14.84 0.37 11.43
CA GLU A 216 -15.94 1.19 10.97
C GLU A 216 -16.13 2.37 11.92
N THR A 217 -16.38 3.55 11.37
CA THR A 217 -16.52 4.81 12.13
C THR A 217 -17.67 5.62 11.54
N ARG A 218 -18.51 6.16 12.39
CA ARG A 218 -19.54 7.12 11.98
C ARG A 218 -18.97 8.52 12.02
N LEU A 219 -19.02 9.20 10.90
CA LEU A 219 -18.53 10.58 10.76
C LEU A 219 -19.51 11.59 11.35
N PRO A 220 -19.08 12.84 11.63
CA PRO A 220 -19.96 13.89 12.16
C PRO A 220 -21.18 14.20 11.29
N ASN A 221 -21.07 14.01 9.97
CA ASN A 221 -22.17 14.14 9.00
C ASN A 221 -23.14 12.94 9.00
N GLY A 222 -22.90 11.95 9.87
CA GLY A 222 -23.73 10.74 9.99
C GLY A 222 -23.37 9.61 9.00
N VAL A 223 -22.43 9.83 8.08
CA VAL A 223 -21.98 8.84 7.11
C VAL A 223 -21.10 7.79 7.79
N TRP A 224 -21.26 6.53 7.41
CA TRP A 224 -20.36 5.45 7.82
C TRP A 224 -19.12 5.39 6.90
N ALA A 225 -17.96 5.23 7.50
CA ALA A 225 -16.68 5.15 6.80
C ALA A 225 -15.76 4.14 7.48
N TRP A 226 -14.81 3.59 6.72
CA TRP A 226 -13.76 2.73 7.27
C TRP A 226 -12.55 3.57 7.67
N GLY A 227 -12.00 3.29 8.85
CA GLY A 227 -10.80 3.93 9.37
C GLY A 227 -9.67 2.93 9.55
N LEU A 228 -8.47 3.33 9.16
CA LEU A 228 -7.23 2.58 9.29
C LEU A 228 -6.30 3.27 10.27
N SER A 229 -5.95 2.60 11.38
CA SER A 229 -5.05 3.14 12.41
C SER A 229 -3.80 2.27 12.58
N PRO A 230 -2.61 2.80 12.33
CA PRO A 230 -1.35 2.11 12.57
C PRO A 230 -0.86 2.20 14.03
N SER A 231 -1.65 2.74 14.95
CA SER A 231 -1.24 3.08 16.32
C SER A 231 -0.57 1.92 17.06
N LYS A 232 -1.10 0.69 16.96
CA LYS A 232 -0.52 -0.50 17.61
C LYS A 232 0.88 -0.81 17.05
N TYR A 233 1.03 -0.76 15.72
CA TYR A 233 2.31 -0.97 15.06
C TYR A 233 3.33 0.10 15.45
N VAL A 234 2.92 1.37 15.47
CA VAL A 234 3.76 2.50 15.89
C VAL A 234 4.28 2.30 17.31
N ASN A 235 3.39 2.01 18.27
CA ASN A 235 3.78 1.79 19.68
C ASN A 235 4.77 0.62 19.82
N GLN A 236 4.53 -0.49 19.13
CA GLN A 236 5.42 -1.64 19.15
C GLN A 236 6.80 -1.30 18.57
N ALA A 237 6.85 -0.56 17.46
CA ALA A 237 8.10 -0.15 16.83
C ALA A 237 8.90 0.81 17.73
N VAL A 238 8.25 1.76 18.38
CA VAL A 238 8.89 2.66 19.37
C VAL A 238 9.48 1.85 20.53
N GLN A 239 8.72 0.89 21.06
CA GLN A 239 9.18 0.04 22.16
C GLN A 239 10.38 -0.85 21.75
N ASN A 240 10.32 -1.45 20.55
CA ASN A 240 11.43 -2.24 20.00
C ASN A 240 12.69 -1.39 19.80
N CYS A 241 12.54 -0.18 19.25
CA CYS A 241 13.63 0.78 19.11
C CYS A 241 14.26 1.10 20.47
N GLN A 242 13.46 1.44 21.47
CA GLN A 242 13.96 1.75 22.82
C GLN A 242 14.70 0.56 23.46
N THR A 243 14.18 -0.65 23.28
CA THR A 243 14.81 -1.88 23.77
C THR A 243 16.16 -2.11 23.09
N HIS A 244 16.28 -1.88 21.79
CA HIS A 244 17.53 -2.02 21.04
C HIS A 244 18.59 -1.01 21.53
N LEU A 245 18.22 0.26 21.66
CA LEU A 245 19.09 1.32 22.16
C LEU A 245 19.66 1.00 23.54
N THR A 246 18.82 0.49 24.45
CA THR A 246 19.24 0.14 25.81
C THR A 246 20.14 -1.09 25.84
N LYS A 247 19.81 -2.16 25.11
CA LYS A 247 20.49 -3.45 25.21
C LYS A 247 21.76 -3.56 24.36
N LYS A 248 21.78 -2.91 23.17
CA LYS A 248 22.88 -3.07 22.22
C LYS A 248 23.77 -1.84 22.08
N LEU A 249 23.20 -0.64 22.11
CA LEU A 249 23.98 0.59 21.91
C LEU A 249 24.34 1.32 23.20
N GLY A 250 24.23 0.66 24.38
CA GLY A 250 24.71 1.16 25.65
C GLY A 250 24.17 2.53 26.11
N GLY A 251 23.08 3.02 25.47
CA GLY A 251 22.44 4.29 25.79
C GLY A 251 23.13 5.54 25.21
N THR A 252 24.08 5.39 24.27
CA THR A 252 24.71 6.50 23.53
C THR A 252 23.68 7.34 22.80
N PHE A 253 22.73 6.68 22.10
CA PHE A 253 21.62 7.33 21.42
C PHE A 253 20.33 7.18 22.22
N LYS A 254 19.43 8.17 22.16
CA LYS A 254 18.15 8.17 22.90
C LYS A 254 17.01 8.69 22.05
N ILE A 255 15.82 8.15 22.29
CA ILE A 255 14.57 8.72 21.75
C ILE A 255 14.25 9.98 22.56
N PRO A 256 14.06 11.16 21.92
CA PRO A 256 13.68 12.37 22.62
C PRO A 256 12.39 12.21 23.42
N ALA A 257 12.35 12.76 24.63
CA ALA A 257 11.14 12.75 25.46
C ALA A 257 10.03 13.64 24.89
N LYS A 258 10.42 14.72 24.19
CA LYS A 258 9.50 15.67 23.55
C LYS A 258 9.94 15.90 22.11
N ALA A 259 9.00 15.70 21.16
CA ALA A 259 9.19 15.95 19.74
C ALA A 259 7.85 16.41 19.14
N ALA A 260 7.65 17.71 19.04
CA ALA A 260 6.41 18.28 18.50
C ALA A 260 6.27 18.08 16.98
N ASN A 261 7.38 17.95 16.28
CA ASN A 261 7.47 17.73 14.83
C ASN A 261 8.41 16.54 14.56
N PRO A 262 8.31 15.89 13.39
CA PRO A 262 9.19 14.75 13.06
C PRO A 262 10.68 15.12 12.98
N PHE A 263 11.01 16.33 12.49
CA PHE A 263 12.37 16.89 12.55
C PHE A 263 12.42 18.11 13.46
N PRO A 264 13.58 18.41 14.07
CA PRO A 264 13.86 19.74 14.61
C PRO A 264 13.83 20.79 13.50
N GLU A 265 13.34 22.00 13.78
CA GLU A 265 13.16 23.05 12.76
C GLU A 265 14.48 23.47 12.08
N SER A 266 15.60 23.37 12.79
CA SER A 266 16.93 23.71 12.27
C SER A 266 17.63 22.58 11.53
N TYR A 267 17.09 21.36 11.53
CA TYR A 267 17.77 20.20 10.98
C TYR A 267 17.47 19.99 9.48
N SER A 268 18.53 19.69 8.73
CA SER A 268 18.47 19.34 7.31
C SER A 268 19.46 18.21 7.02
N PRO A 269 18.98 17.02 6.61
CA PRO A 269 19.86 15.85 6.44
C PRO A 269 20.97 16.01 5.41
N ASP A 270 20.77 16.85 4.40
CA ASP A 270 21.72 17.10 3.31
C ASP A 270 22.87 18.01 3.69
N THR A 271 22.82 18.67 4.83
CA THR A 271 23.90 19.49 5.38
C THR A 271 24.49 18.92 6.67
N ASP A 272 24.18 17.67 6.97
CA ASP A 272 24.71 16.98 8.16
C ASP A 272 26.21 16.71 8.00
N MET A 273 27.01 17.21 8.95
CA MET A 273 28.48 17.12 8.98
C MET A 273 28.98 16.30 10.17
N THR A 274 28.08 15.60 10.88
CA THR A 274 28.47 14.71 11.99
C THR A 274 29.30 13.52 11.50
N ASP A 275 29.88 12.76 12.41
CA ASP A 275 30.70 11.62 12.06
C ASP A 275 29.90 10.50 11.37
N PRO A 276 30.53 9.74 10.46
CA PRO A 276 29.89 8.55 9.87
C PRO A 276 29.55 7.51 10.95
N LEU A 277 28.40 6.85 10.80
CA LEU A 277 28.03 5.76 11.68
C LEU A 277 28.93 4.53 11.48
N ASP A 278 29.22 3.82 12.55
CA ASP A 278 29.81 2.49 12.52
C ASP A 278 28.85 1.47 11.83
N PRO A 279 29.33 0.27 11.47
CA PRO A 279 28.51 -0.73 10.77
C PRO A 279 27.26 -1.19 11.55
N GLU A 280 27.32 -1.29 12.88
CA GLU A 280 26.17 -1.71 13.73
C GLU A 280 25.10 -0.61 13.75
N CYS A 281 25.48 0.62 14.01
CA CYS A 281 24.59 1.78 13.98
C CYS A 281 24.04 2.05 12.57
N SER A 282 24.84 1.85 11.52
CA SER A 282 24.39 1.95 10.12
C SER A 282 23.30 0.93 9.80
N SER A 283 23.49 -0.32 10.21
CA SER A 283 22.47 -1.39 10.04
C SER A 283 21.19 -1.08 10.81
N PHE A 284 21.32 -0.55 12.02
CA PHE A 284 20.18 -0.13 12.82
C PHE A 284 19.42 1.05 12.20
N PHE A 285 20.14 2.06 11.69
CA PHE A 285 19.53 3.16 10.94
C PHE A 285 18.74 2.67 9.73
N GLN A 286 19.32 1.78 8.92
CA GLN A 286 18.65 1.18 7.76
C GLN A 286 17.38 0.43 8.17
N HIS A 287 17.44 -0.32 9.28
CA HIS A 287 16.26 -1.00 9.83
C HIS A 287 15.17 -0.01 10.26
N LEU A 288 15.53 1.06 10.99
CA LEU A 288 14.56 2.09 11.40
C LEU A 288 13.90 2.77 10.21
N ILE A 289 14.65 3.13 9.17
CA ILE A 289 14.07 3.70 7.95
C ILE A 289 13.10 2.72 7.28
N GLY A 290 13.43 1.42 7.24
CA GLY A 290 12.53 0.39 6.74
C GLY A 290 11.21 0.33 7.51
N VAL A 291 11.27 0.34 8.84
CA VAL A 291 10.11 0.36 9.74
C VAL A 291 9.25 1.63 9.52
N MET A 292 9.87 2.80 9.44
CA MET A 292 9.14 4.07 9.22
C MET A 292 8.55 4.16 7.80
N ARG A 293 9.22 3.62 6.78
CA ARG A 293 8.64 3.50 5.43
C ARG A 293 7.36 2.67 5.45
N TRP A 294 7.36 1.56 6.19
CA TRP A 294 6.13 0.78 6.36
C TRP A 294 5.04 1.58 7.08
N MET A 295 5.38 2.36 8.10
CA MET A 295 4.41 3.25 8.76
C MET A 295 3.80 4.25 7.78
N VAL A 296 4.60 4.87 6.92
CA VAL A 296 4.10 5.75 5.85
C VAL A 296 3.10 5.00 4.97
N GLU A 297 3.43 3.78 4.56
CA GLU A 297 2.56 2.97 3.69
C GLU A 297 1.23 2.55 4.35
N ILE A 298 1.20 2.40 5.66
CA ILE A 298 -0.03 2.04 6.40
C ILE A 298 -0.77 3.26 6.97
N GLY A 299 -0.44 4.48 6.52
CA GLY A 299 -1.23 5.68 6.78
C GLY A 299 -0.54 6.81 7.55
N ARG A 300 0.75 6.69 7.95
CA ARG A 300 1.48 7.80 8.58
C ARG A 300 2.03 8.77 7.53
N VAL A 301 1.10 9.42 6.83
CA VAL A 301 1.42 10.43 5.80
C VAL A 301 2.18 11.62 6.39
N ASP A 302 1.97 11.89 7.66
CA ASP A 302 2.57 12.99 8.42
C ASP A 302 4.10 12.91 8.59
N ILE A 303 4.72 11.75 8.38
CA ILE A 303 6.18 11.59 8.41
C ILE A 303 6.77 11.27 7.02
N ALA A 304 5.98 11.37 5.96
CA ALA A 304 6.37 10.89 4.63
C ALA A 304 7.57 11.65 4.07
N VAL A 305 7.63 12.97 4.22
CA VAL A 305 8.72 13.80 3.69
C VAL A 305 10.03 13.55 4.45
N GLU A 306 9.99 13.49 5.78
CA GLU A 306 11.17 13.29 6.61
C GLU A 306 11.78 11.89 6.37
N VAL A 307 10.95 10.86 6.31
CA VAL A 307 11.38 9.48 5.99
C VAL A 307 11.95 9.40 4.58
N SER A 308 11.32 10.07 3.61
CA SER A 308 11.82 10.16 2.23
C SER A 308 13.18 10.87 2.16
N MET A 309 13.40 11.92 2.95
CA MET A 309 14.68 12.63 3.04
C MET A 309 15.78 11.69 3.61
N LEU A 310 15.56 11.09 4.77
CA LEU A 310 16.53 10.19 5.41
C LEU A 310 16.82 8.94 4.57
N SER A 311 15.85 8.48 3.78
CA SER A 311 16.05 7.35 2.85
C SER A 311 17.15 7.60 1.79
N SER A 312 17.55 8.85 1.59
CA SER A 312 18.64 9.20 0.68
C SER A 312 20.04 8.89 1.24
N TYR A 313 20.15 8.60 2.54
CA TYR A 313 21.42 8.44 3.24
C TYR A 313 21.65 7.00 3.76
N LEU A 314 20.94 6.02 3.23
CA LEU A 314 21.04 4.61 3.67
C LEU A 314 22.44 4.00 3.44
N THR A 315 23.17 4.47 2.43
CA THR A 315 24.49 3.91 2.07
C THR A 315 25.61 4.41 3.00
N LEU A 316 25.57 5.69 3.33
CA LEU A 316 26.58 6.36 4.17
C LEU A 316 25.88 7.26 5.21
N PRO A 317 25.20 6.66 6.19
CA PRO A 317 24.54 7.43 7.22
C PRO A 317 25.53 8.03 8.21
N ARG A 318 25.14 9.15 8.81
CA ARG A 318 25.89 9.87 9.84
C ARG A 318 25.15 9.83 11.17
N GLU A 319 25.81 10.21 12.27
CA GLU A 319 25.21 10.26 13.60
C GLU A 319 23.95 11.14 13.63
N GLY A 320 23.99 12.33 13.04
CA GLY A 320 22.83 13.22 12.96
C GLY A 320 21.67 12.62 12.17
N HIS A 321 21.92 11.79 11.15
CA HIS A 321 20.84 11.07 10.45
C HIS A 321 20.15 10.07 11.39
N LEU A 322 20.91 9.35 12.25
CA LEU A 322 20.35 8.44 13.25
C LEU A 322 19.59 9.22 14.33
N GLU A 323 20.13 10.31 14.83
CA GLU A 323 19.46 11.19 15.79
C GLU A 323 18.13 11.74 15.22
N ALA A 324 18.12 12.15 13.96
CA ALA A 324 16.90 12.59 13.29
C ALA A 324 15.86 11.45 13.13
N ALA A 325 16.32 10.24 12.83
CA ALA A 325 15.43 9.07 12.80
C ALA A 325 14.85 8.76 14.20
N LEU A 326 15.66 8.89 15.25
CA LEU A 326 15.19 8.75 16.63
C LEU A 326 14.27 9.90 17.06
N HIS A 327 14.46 11.10 16.51
CA HIS A 327 13.55 12.21 16.72
C HIS A 327 12.16 11.94 16.12
N ILE A 328 12.09 11.33 14.91
CA ILE A 328 10.83 10.85 14.35
C ILE A 328 10.18 9.81 15.28
N MET A 329 10.96 8.88 15.85
CA MET A 329 10.41 7.91 16.82
C MET A 329 9.89 8.59 18.10
N GLY A 330 10.49 9.68 18.53
CA GLY A 330 10.00 10.52 19.63
C GLY A 330 8.67 11.21 19.31
N TYR A 331 8.55 11.75 18.09
CA TYR A 331 7.30 12.31 17.58
C TYR A 331 6.21 11.24 17.51
N LEU A 332 6.51 10.08 16.94
CA LEU A 332 5.59 8.95 16.82
C LEU A 332 5.11 8.43 18.18
N LYS A 333 6.00 8.45 19.21
CA LYS A 333 5.64 8.08 20.57
C LYS A 333 4.56 8.99 21.15
N GLN A 334 4.62 10.28 20.85
CA GLN A 334 3.65 11.27 21.33
C GLN A 334 2.39 11.34 20.47
N LYS A 335 2.53 11.14 19.16
CA LYS A 335 1.46 11.24 18.16
C LYS A 335 1.19 9.88 17.51
N HIS A 336 1.12 8.80 18.32
CA HIS A 336 0.87 7.46 17.80
C HIS A 336 -0.58 7.27 17.32
N ASN A 337 -1.52 8.04 17.85
CA ASN A 337 -2.95 7.91 17.60
C ASN A 337 -3.35 8.75 16.39
N SER A 338 -3.21 8.18 15.21
CA SER A 338 -3.71 8.79 13.97
C SER A 338 -4.52 7.78 13.18
N ARG A 339 -5.54 8.25 12.47
CA ARG A 339 -6.37 7.42 11.59
C ARG A 339 -6.46 8.04 10.19
N LEU A 340 -6.34 7.19 9.20
CA LEU A 340 -6.73 7.50 7.83
C LEU A 340 -8.18 7.05 7.66
N ILE A 341 -9.07 7.95 7.30
CA ILE A 341 -10.50 7.65 7.10
C ILE A 341 -10.79 7.60 5.60
N PHE A 342 -11.46 6.54 5.17
CA PHE A 342 -11.94 6.36 3.80
C PHE A 342 -13.36 6.89 3.70
N ASP A 343 -13.46 8.23 3.74
CA ASP A 343 -14.73 8.95 3.70
C ASP A 343 -15.33 8.89 2.28
N PRO A 344 -16.50 8.27 2.11
CA PRO A 344 -17.14 8.15 0.80
C PRO A 344 -17.90 9.41 0.37
N THR A 345 -17.94 10.46 1.18
CA THR A 345 -18.65 11.70 0.87
C THR A 345 -18.07 12.36 -0.38
N TYR A 346 -18.95 12.82 -1.26
CA TYR A 346 -18.54 13.56 -2.44
C TYR A 346 -17.96 14.93 -2.05
N PRO A 347 -16.86 15.36 -2.67
CA PRO A 347 -16.31 16.67 -2.45
C PRO A 347 -17.24 17.75 -3.03
N LEU A 348 -17.21 18.92 -2.43
CA LEU A 348 -17.78 20.12 -3.05
C LEU A 348 -16.78 20.63 -4.10
N ILE A 349 -17.09 20.43 -5.36
CA ILE A 349 -16.30 20.91 -6.49
C ILE A 349 -17.10 22.03 -7.16
N ASP A 350 -16.54 23.24 -7.20
CA ASP A 350 -17.10 24.31 -8.02
C ASP A 350 -16.55 24.15 -9.46
N GLU A 351 -17.39 23.67 -10.35
CA GLU A 351 -16.98 23.43 -11.73
C GLU A 351 -16.60 24.74 -12.46
N SER A 352 -17.04 25.90 -11.96
CA SER A 352 -16.64 27.19 -12.51
C SER A 352 -15.14 27.49 -12.34
N ASP A 353 -14.48 26.83 -11.36
CA ASP A 353 -13.03 26.89 -11.19
C ASP A 353 -12.26 26.11 -12.27
N PHE A 354 -12.96 25.26 -13.04
CA PHE A 354 -12.39 24.36 -14.03
C PHE A 354 -12.98 24.62 -15.42
N PRO A 355 -12.69 25.77 -16.05
CA PRO A 355 -13.27 26.14 -17.33
C PRO A 355 -12.94 25.11 -18.42
N GLU A 356 -13.93 24.79 -19.23
CA GLU A 356 -13.75 23.96 -20.42
C GLU A 356 -13.31 24.81 -21.60
N HIS A 357 -12.41 24.25 -22.39
CA HIS A 357 -11.90 24.86 -23.60
C HIS A 357 -11.97 23.87 -24.78
N ASP A 358 -12.12 24.39 -25.98
CA ASP A 358 -11.97 23.60 -27.19
C ASP A 358 -10.50 23.34 -27.51
N TRP A 359 -10.10 22.09 -27.53
CA TRP A 359 -8.75 21.63 -27.79
C TRP A 359 -8.52 21.08 -29.21
N THR A 360 -9.57 21.07 -30.04
CA THR A 360 -9.54 20.42 -31.37
C THR A 360 -8.52 21.01 -32.31
N GLU A 361 -8.27 22.34 -32.25
CA GLU A 361 -7.24 23.00 -33.05
C GLU A 361 -5.81 22.50 -32.72
N PHE A 362 -5.56 22.13 -31.47
CA PHE A 362 -4.22 21.79 -30.98
C PHE A 362 -3.94 20.29 -30.93
N TYR A 363 -4.95 19.47 -30.62
CA TYR A 363 -4.81 18.02 -30.40
C TYR A 363 -5.75 17.17 -31.26
N GLY A 364 -6.60 17.81 -32.08
CA GLY A 364 -7.62 17.09 -32.85
C GLY A 364 -8.76 16.55 -31.98
N ASP A 365 -9.55 15.65 -32.56
CA ASP A 365 -10.65 14.97 -31.86
C ASP A 365 -10.09 13.79 -31.07
N VAL A 366 -9.60 14.07 -29.86
CA VAL A 366 -9.02 13.08 -28.95
C VAL A 366 -9.94 12.83 -27.75
N SER A 367 -9.98 11.60 -27.27
CA SER A 367 -10.75 11.22 -26.08
C SER A 367 -10.01 10.19 -25.25
N GLU A 368 -10.38 10.05 -23.98
CA GLU A 368 -9.82 9.03 -23.09
C GLU A 368 -9.98 7.62 -23.68
N ALA A 369 -8.89 6.86 -23.72
CA ALA A 369 -8.91 5.47 -24.18
C ALA A 369 -9.58 4.57 -23.13
N ILE A 370 -10.85 4.23 -23.35
CA ILE A 370 -11.59 3.34 -22.45
C ILE A 370 -11.25 1.89 -22.78
N PRO A 371 -10.84 1.05 -21.79
CA PRO A 371 -10.56 -0.36 -22.02
C PRO A 371 -11.80 -1.09 -22.56
N HIS A 372 -11.67 -1.73 -23.72
CA HIS A 372 -12.78 -2.43 -24.38
C HIS A 372 -13.30 -3.66 -23.60
N ASP A 373 -12.49 -4.17 -22.69
CA ASP A 373 -12.73 -5.36 -21.89
C ASP A 373 -12.98 -5.05 -20.41
N MET A 374 -13.26 -3.79 -20.06
CA MET A 374 -13.68 -3.42 -18.72
C MET A 374 -15.04 -4.02 -18.39
N PRO A 375 -15.30 -4.39 -17.12
CA PRO A 375 -16.62 -4.81 -16.69
C PRO A 375 -17.64 -3.66 -16.81
N GLU A 376 -18.92 -4.01 -16.97
CA GLU A 376 -20.01 -3.04 -16.94
C GLU A 376 -19.92 -2.19 -15.66
N PRO A 377 -19.96 -0.85 -15.74
CA PRO A 377 -19.93 -0.03 -14.53
C PRO A 377 -21.17 -0.25 -13.65
N LEU A 378 -20.97 -0.60 -12.38
CA LEU A 378 -22.04 -0.84 -11.40
C LEU A 378 -21.75 -0.14 -10.06
N GLY A 379 -22.81 0.18 -9.32
CA GLY A 379 -22.74 0.89 -8.06
C GLY A 379 -22.70 2.41 -8.25
N LYS A 380 -22.27 3.13 -7.20
CA LYS A 380 -22.18 4.59 -7.22
C LYS A 380 -20.89 5.05 -7.88
N GLU A 381 -20.96 6.18 -8.57
CA GLU A 381 -19.79 6.81 -9.21
C GLU A 381 -18.77 7.33 -8.20
N VAL A 382 -17.56 7.64 -8.68
CA VAL A 382 -16.46 8.14 -7.86
C VAL A 382 -15.86 9.39 -8.51
N ASP A 383 -15.72 10.45 -7.72
CA ASP A 383 -14.95 11.64 -8.07
C ASP A 383 -13.47 11.45 -7.71
N ILE A 384 -12.58 11.80 -8.62
CA ILE A 384 -11.14 11.74 -8.39
C ILE A 384 -10.58 13.14 -8.30
N ARG A 385 -9.82 13.42 -7.23
CA ARG A 385 -9.09 14.67 -7.04
C ARG A 385 -7.63 14.40 -6.81
N MET A 386 -6.79 15.26 -7.34
CA MET A 386 -5.34 15.23 -7.13
C MET A 386 -4.82 16.61 -6.74
N MET A 387 -3.96 16.66 -5.74
CA MET A 387 -3.18 17.85 -5.38
C MET A 387 -1.71 17.57 -5.62
N THR A 388 -1.02 18.52 -6.27
CA THR A 388 0.41 18.42 -6.54
C THR A 388 1.14 19.62 -6.00
N ASP A 389 2.36 19.39 -5.52
CA ASP A 389 3.31 20.42 -5.09
C ASP A 389 4.73 20.00 -5.45
N SER A 390 5.63 20.96 -5.59
CA SER A 390 7.06 20.69 -5.61
C SER A 390 7.84 21.74 -4.82
N ASP A 391 8.88 21.32 -4.13
CA ASP A 391 9.90 22.27 -3.71
C ASP A 391 10.80 22.64 -4.90
N HIS A 392 11.47 23.77 -4.84
CA HIS A 392 12.47 24.13 -5.86
C HIS A 392 13.89 23.96 -5.31
N ALA A 393 14.62 22.99 -5.89
CA ALA A 393 16.03 22.75 -5.57
C ALA A 393 16.29 22.56 -4.06
N GLY A 394 15.32 21.94 -3.33
CA GLY A 394 15.34 21.82 -1.88
C GLY A 394 16.49 20.97 -1.35
N CYS A 395 16.95 19.97 -2.09
CA CYS A 395 18.16 19.25 -1.73
C CYS A 395 19.39 20.13 -1.94
N LYS A 396 20.02 20.58 -0.86
CA LYS A 396 21.15 21.51 -0.89
C LYS A 396 22.40 20.94 -1.55
N THR A 397 22.58 19.61 -1.47
CA THR A 397 23.72 18.89 -2.06
C THR A 397 23.54 18.66 -3.56
N THR A 398 22.38 18.14 -3.99
CA THR A 398 22.16 17.75 -5.39
C THR A 398 21.35 18.77 -6.17
N ARG A 399 20.77 19.77 -5.53
CA ARG A 399 19.86 20.78 -6.08
C ARG A 399 18.64 20.20 -6.80
N ARG A 400 18.28 18.96 -6.48
CA ARG A 400 17.06 18.31 -6.97
C ARG A 400 15.86 18.72 -6.14
N SER A 401 14.74 18.89 -6.81
CA SER A 401 13.44 19.16 -6.21
C SER A 401 12.79 17.88 -5.67
N ARG A 402 11.75 18.05 -4.87
CA ARG A 402 10.90 16.99 -4.36
C ARG A 402 9.48 17.16 -4.88
N THR A 403 8.89 16.08 -5.33
CA THR A 403 7.49 15.98 -5.73
C THR A 403 6.64 15.54 -4.56
N GLY A 404 5.53 16.23 -4.32
CA GLY A 404 4.45 15.87 -3.43
C GLY A 404 3.16 15.65 -4.22
N ILE A 405 2.49 14.52 -4.01
CA ILE A 405 1.22 14.18 -4.67
C ILE A 405 0.29 13.57 -3.65
N LEU A 406 -0.98 14.02 -3.65
CA LEU A 406 -2.09 13.40 -2.93
C LEU A 406 -3.20 13.10 -3.93
N ILE A 407 -3.75 11.88 -3.89
CA ILE A 407 -4.85 11.47 -4.74
C ILE A 407 -6.00 10.95 -3.87
N PHE A 408 -7.18 11.49 -4.12
CA PHE A 408 -8.41 11.17 -3.40
C PHE A 408 -9.42 10.55 -4.34
N CYS A 409 -10.16 9.56 -3.84
CA CYS A 409 -11.46 9.15 -4.38
C CYS A 409 -12.53 9.66 -3.42
N ASN A 410 -13.42 10.50 -3.90
CA ASN A 410 -14.32 11.30 -3.05
C ASN A 410 -13.50 12.09 -2.01
N LEU A 411 -13.81 11.98 -0.72
CA LEU A 411 -12.97 12.57 0.34
C LEU A 411 -11.90 11.62 0.89
N ALA A 412 -11.89 10.35 0.46
CA ALA A 412 -10.92 9.35 0.91
C ALA A 412 -9.54 9.54 0.27
N LEU A 413 -8.50 9.71 1.06
CA LEU A 413 -7.12 9.70 0.57
C LEU A 413 -6.71 8.27 0.20
N ILE A 414 -6.44 8.03 -1.09
CA ILE A 414 -6.09 6.70 -1.62
C ILE A 414 -4.60 6.55 -1.79
N GLN A 415 -3.91 7.60 -2.29
CA GLN A 415 -2.49 7.53 -2.61
C GLN A 415 -1.77 8.83 -2.25
N TRP A 416 -0.52 8.70 -1.81
CA TRP A 416 0.37 9.81 -1.49
C TRP A 416 1.81 9.50 -1.90
N ILE A 417 2.52 10.52 -2.34
CA ILE A 417 3.90 10.41 -2.78
C ILE A 417 4.71 11.59 -2.25
N SER A 418 5.85 11.28 -1.65
CA SER A 418 6.91 12.24 -1.35
C SER A 418 8.21 11.67 -1.91
N LYS A 419 8.68 12.20 -3.05
CA LYS A 419 9.83 11.64 -3.77
C LYS A 419 10.72 12.71 -4.36
N ARG A 420 12.05 12.57 -4.19
CA ARG A 420 13.02 13.43 -4.87
C ARG A 420 12.97 13.23 -6.38
N GLN A 421 12.92 14.32 -7.15
CA GLN A 421 12.91 14.28 -8.60
C GLN A 421 14.22 13.69 -9.15
N PRO A 422 14.18 12.98 -10.28
CA PRO A 422 15.37 12.38 -10.89
C PRO A 422 16.25 13.45 -11.61
N THR A 423 15.66 14.58 -12.01
CA THR A 423 16.29 15.68 -12.74
C THR A 423 16.49 16.91 -11.86
N ILE A 424 17.37 17.81 -12.29
CA ILE A 424 17.54 19.14 -11.69
C ILE A 424 16.75 20.13 -12.53
N GLU A 425 15.77 20.77 -11.90
CA GLU A 425 14.95 21.77 -12.55
C GLU A 425 15.48 23.17 -12.29
N THR A 426 15.61 23.98 -13.34
CA THR A 426 16.19 25.30 -13.27
C THR A 426 15.22 26.40 -12.83
N SER A 427 13.97 26.04 -12.55
CA SER A 427 12.92 26.96 -12.10
C SER A 427 11.86 26.26 -11.30
N VAL A 428 11.16 26.99 -10.43
CA VAL A 428 9.95 26.54 -9.74
C VAL A 428 8.94 25.96 -10.74
N PHE A 429 8.65 26.71 -11.80
CA PHE A 429 7.78 26.30 -12.89
C PHE A 429 8.13 24.92 -13.46
N GLY A 430 9.41 24.61 -13.69
CA GLY A 430 9.85 23.31 -14.21
C GLY A 430 9.64 22.18 -13.20
N ALA A 431 9.96 22.42 -11.93
CA ALA A 431 9.76 21.46 -10.88
C ALA A 431 8.27 21.11 -10.70
N GLU A 432 7.38 22.10 -10.77
CA GLU A 432 5.93 21.91 -10.72
C GLU A 432 5.41 21.10 -11.94
N PHE A 433 5.92 21.37 -13.14
CA PHE A 433 5.57 20.57 -14.32
C PHE A 433 5.93 19.10 -14.18
N VAL A 434 7.13 18.82 -13.66
CA VAL A 434 7.57 17.44 -13.41
C VAL A 434 6.67 16.75 -12.37
N ALA A 435 6.27 17.46 -11.32
CA ALA A 435 5.40 16.94 -10.29
C ALA A 435 4.00 16.63 -10.85
N MET A 436 3.38 17.57 -11.54
CA MET A 436 2.04 17.42 -12.11
C MET A 436 2.00 16.32 -13.19
N LYS A 437 2.98 16.29 -14.10
CA LYS A 437 3.10 15.25 -15.13
C LYS A 437 3.17 13.85 -14.50
N HIS A 438 3.99 13.70 -13.45
CA HIS A 438 4.07 12.43 -12.74
C HIS A 438 2.75 12.06 -12.05
N GLY A 439 2.05 13.03 -11.48
CA GLY A 439 0.72 12.83 -10.90
C GLY A 439 -0.31 12.37 -11.93
N ILE A 440 -0.34 12.99 -13.10
CA ILE A 440 -1.26 12.61 -14.18
C ILE A 440 -1.01 11.18 -14.69
N GLU A 441 0.25 10.76 -14.79
CA GLU A 441 0.58 9.37 -15.14
C GLU A 441 0.00 8.38 -14.12
N ILE A 442 0.05 8.73 -12.84
CA ILE A 442 -0.54 7.92 -11.77
C ILE A 442 -2.07 7.95 -11.85
N LEU A 443 -2.67 9.11 -12.11
CA LEU A 443 -4.12 9.23 -12.30
C LEU A 443 -4.63 8.36 -13.44
N ARG A 444 -3.94 8.33 -14.58
CA ARG A 444 -4.28 7.43 -15.70
C ARG A 444 -4.30 5.96 -15.24
N GLY A 445 -3.30 5.55 -14.46
CA GLY A 445 -3.27 4.21 -13.87
C GLY A 445 -4.42 3.94 -12.89
N LEU A 446 -4.79 4.93 -12.09
CA LEU A 446 -5.92 4.82 -11.15
C LEU A 446 -7.27 4.77 -11.88
N ARG A 447 -7.49 5.64 -12.90
CA ARG A 447 -8.69 5.60 -13.74
C ARG A 447 -8.85 4.23 -14.40
N TYR A 448 -7.78 3.72 -15.02
CA TYR A 448 -7.75 2.36 -15.56
C TYR A 448 -8.13 1.31 -14.50
N LYS A 449 -7.53 1.37 -13.32
CA LYS A 449 -7.82 0.43 -12.21
C LYS A 449 -9.28 0.47 -11.79
N LEU A 450 -9.84 1.65 -11.56
CA LEU A 450 -11.25 1.81 -11.18
C LEU A 450 -12.20 1.26 -12.25
N ARG A 451 -11.93 1.53 -13.55
CA ARG A 451 -12.71 0.94 -14.65
C ARG A 451 -12.62 -0.58 -14.65
N MET A 452 -11.43 -1.15 -14.43
CA MET A 452 -11.24 -2.60 -14.36
C MET A 452 -11.84 -3.24 -13.10
N MET A 453 -12.15 -2.43 -12.09
CA MET A 453 -12.95 -2.83 -10.92
C MET A 453 -14.46 -2.70 -11.16
N GLY A 454 -14.88 -2.16 -12.29
CA GLY A 454 -16.28 -1.91 -12.61
C GLY A 454 -16.89 -0.68 -11.93
N VAL A 455 -16.05 0.27 -11.49
CA VAL A 455 -16.50 1.50 -10.84
C VAL A 455 -16.90 2.52 -11.90
N PRO A 456 -18.10 3.14 -11.80
CA PRO A 456 -18.50 4.21 -12.69
C PRO A 456 -17.58 5.44 -12.55
N LEU A 457 -17.07 5.93 -13.69
CA LEU A 457 -16.29 7.15 -13.81
C LEU A 457 -16.91 7.98 -14.94
N THR A 458 -17.71 8.96 -14.60
CA THR A 458 -18.49 9.76 -15.57
C THR A 458 -17.77 11.04 -15.96
N GLY A 459 -16.96 11.59 -15.06
CA GLY A 459 -16.28 12.88 -15.25
C GLY A 459 -14.76 12.79 -15.33
N PRO A 460 -14.10 13.94 -15.54
CA PRO A 460 -12.65 14.10 -15.46
C PRO A 460 -12.16 13.96 -14.03
N SER A 461 -10.85 13.78 -13.86
CA SER A 461 -10.20 13.93 -12.55
C SER A 461 -9.83 15.40 -12.33
N PHE A 462 -10.12 15.95 -11.16
CA PHE A 462 -9.88 17.35 -10.80
C PHE A 462 -8.48 17.51 -10.22
N VAL A 463 -7.64 18.32 -10.85
CA VAL A 463 -6.22 18.51 -10.50
C VAL A 463 -5.98 19.91 -9.98
N TYR A 464 -5.35 20.02 -8.82
CA TYR A 464 -5.03 21.28 -8.17
C TYR A 464 -3.50 21.49 -8.13
N GLY A 465 -3.04 22.63 -8.65
CA GLY A 465 -1.65 23.08 -8.57
C GLY A 465 -1.59 24.50 -8.02
N ASP A 466 -0.53 24.86 -7.28
CA ASP A 466 -0.41 26.20 -6.70
C ASP A 466 0.45 27.19 -7.50
N ASN A 467 0.95 26.77 -8.66
CA ASN A 467 1.65 27.62 -9.59
C ASN A 467 0.74 28.13 -10.72
N LYS A 468 0.24 29.36 -10.62
CA LYS A 468 -0.68 29.94 -11.61
C LYS A 468 -0.16 29.85 -13.05
N SER A 469 1.13 30.11 -13.26
CA SER A 469 1.71 30.05 -14.60
C SER A 469 1.69 28.64 -15.18
N GLN A 470 1.96 27.64 -14.36
CA GLN A 470 1.86 26.23 -14.74
C GLN A 470 0.42 25.86 -15.08
N VAL A 471 -0.54 26.17 -14.18
CA VAL A 471 -1.96 25.91 -14.38
C VAL A 471 -2.45 26.51 -15.70
N THR A 472 -2.19 27.81 -15.94
CA THR A 472 -2.58 28.48 -17.21
C THR A 472 -1.97 27.79 -18.42
N ASN A 473 -0.69 27.38 -18.35
CA ASN A 473 -0.04 26.69 -19.46
C ASN A 473 -0.64 25.29 -19.74
N CYS A 474 -1.21 24.66 -18.73
CA CYS A 474 -1.82 23.33 -18.87
C CYS A 474 -3.29 23.37 -19.26
N SER A 475 -4.05 24.39 -18.81
CA SER A 475 -5.51 24.43 -18.94
C SER A 475 -6.03 25.35 -20.05
N VAL A 476 -5.20 26.25 -20.62
CA VAL A 476 -5.62 27.20 -21.66
C VAL A 476 -4.95 26.85 -22.99
N PRO A 477 -5.74 26.54 -24.06
CA PRO A 477 -5.22 26.11 -25.36
C PRO A 477 -4.25 27.09 -26.01
N GLU A 478 -4.51 28.40 -25.98
CA GLU A 478 -3.70 29.43 -26.62
C GLU A 478 -2.43 29.75 -25.83
N SER A 479 -2.27 29.18 -24.64
CA SER A 479 -1.07 29.39 -23.81
C SER A 479 0.18 28.81 -24.48
N THR A 480 1.26 29.60 -24.54
CA THR A 480 2.51 29.21 -25.19
C THR A 480 3.62 28.93 -24.18
N LEU A 481 4.29 27.78 -24.35
CA LEU A 481 5.45 27.44 -23.54
C LEU A 481 6.69 28.22 -23.95
N LYS A 482 7.23 29.05 -23.04
CA LYS A 482 8.47 29.83 -23.29
C LYS A 482 9.75 29.01 -23.12
N LYS A 483 9.71 27.88 -22.38
CA LYS A 483 10.86 27.03 -22.03
C LYS A 483 10.82 25.72 -22.75
N LYS A 484 11.58 25.51 -23.81
CA LYS A 484 11.64 24.28 -24.62
C LYS A 484 11.99 23.02 -23.83
N SER A 485 12.75 23.15 -22.73
CA SER A 485 13.13 22.00 -21.88
C SER A 485 11.93 21.27 -21.24
N HIS A 486 10.77 21.92 -21.13
CA HIS A 486 9.57 21.35 -20.52
C HIS A 486 8.50 20.92 -21.55
N SER A 487 8.81 20.93 -22.84
CA SER A 487 7.82 20.66 -23.90
C SER A 487 7.15 19.30 -23.76
N ILE A 488 7.87 18.25 -23.37
CA ILE A 488 7.29 16.91 -23.18
C ILE A 488 6.27 16.92 -22.03
N CYS A 489 6.62 17.47 -20.87
CA CYS A 489 5.69 17.58 -19.74
C CYS A 489 4.47 18.44 -20.08
N TYR A 490 4.70 19.57 -20.75
CA TYR A 490 3.67 20.48 -21.24
C TYR A 490 2.65 19.78 -22.13
N HIS A 491 3.10 19.09 -23.17
CA HIS A 491 2.19 18.39 -24.09
C HIS A 491 1.52 17.20 -23.43
N ALA A 492 2.21 16.41 -22.62
CA ALA A 492 1.62 15.26 -21.94
C ALA A 492 0.47 15.64 -20.97
N ILE A 493 0.60 16.78 -20.28
CA ILE A 493 -0.45 17.29 -19.39
C ILE A 493 -1.64 17.81 -20.21
N ARG A 494 -1.38 18.63 -21.24
CA ARG A 494 -2.42 19.22 -22.10
C ARG A 494 -3.20 18.16 -22.86
N GLU A 495 -2.54 17.12 -23.35
CA GLU A 495 -3.18 15.97 -23.97
C GLU A 495 -4.19 15.32 -23.02
N SER A 496 -3.84 15.14 -21.74
CA SER A 496 -4.76 14.61 -20.74
C SER A 496 -5.98 15.51 -20.51
N VAL A 497 -5.80 16.84 -20.60
CA VAL A 497 -6.91 17.80 -20.52
C VAL A 497 -7.76 17.73 -21.80
N ALA A 498 -7.13 17.71 -22.98
CA ALA A 498 -7.82 17.59 -24.26
C ALA A 498 -8.63 16.30 -24.39
N MET A 499 -8.12 15.19 -23.86
CA MET A 499 -8.80 13.89 -23.80
C MET A 499 -9.98 13.85 -22.80
N GLY A 500 -10.19 14.88 -21.99
CA GLY A 500 -11.19 14.87 -20.92
C GLY A 500 -10.84 13.97 -19.72
N GLU A 501 -9.58 13.51 -19.61
CA GLU A 501 -9.13 12.72 -18.45
C GLU A 501 -8.99 13.58 -17.19
N THR A 502 -8.56 14.83 -17.37
CA THR A 502 -8.30 15.77 -16.25
C THR A 502 -8.83 17.17 -16.55
N ARG A 503 -9.20 17.89 -15.49
CA ARG A 503 -9.38 19.35 -15.47
C ARG A 503 -8.46 19.95 -14.41
N ILE A 504 -7.83 21.06 -14.71
CA ILE A 504 -6.77 21.62 -13.87
C ILE A 504 -7.13 23.03 -13.41
N THR A 505 -7.04 23.29 -12.11
CA THR A 505 -7.24 24.62 -11.54
C THR A 505 -6.12 25.00 -10.56
N HIS A 506 -6.13 26.29 -10.20
CA HIS A 506 -5.19 26.85 -9.24
C HIS A 506 -5.76 26.77 -7.82
N ILE A 507 -4.93 26.32 -6.88
CA ILE A 507 -5.19 26.40 -5.44
C ILE A 507 -4.17 27.32 -4.77
N SER A 508 -4.54 28.00 -3.69
CA SER A 508 -3.57 28.78 -2.93
C SER A 508 -2.53 27.87 -2.27
N THR A 509 -1.26 28.28 -2.23
CA THR A 509 -0.19 27.52 -1.55
C THR A 509 -0.50 27.25 -0.09
N GLY A 510 -1.29 28.12 0.55
CA GLY A 510 -1.73 27.92 1.93
C GLY A 510 -2.66 26.73 2.09
N ASP A 511 -3.44 26.38 1.07
CA ASP A 511 -4.50 25.36 1.12
C ASP A 511 -4.11 24.09 0.37
N ASN A 512 -2.93 24.06 -0.29
CA ASN A 512 -2.42 22.88 -0.97
C ASN A 512 -1.98 21.82 0.04
N LEU A 513 -2.79 20.75 0.16
CA LEU A 513 -2.52 19.66 1.10
C LEU A 513 -1.26 18.84 0.73
N ALA A 514 -0.73 18.99 -0.49
CA ALA A 514 0.50 18.31 -0.92
C ALA A 514 1.79 19.01 -0.42
N ASP A 515 1.73 20.24 0.06
CA ASP A 515 2.88 21.02 0.57
C ASP A 515 3.68 20.29 1.69
N PRO A 516 3.06 19.58 2.66
CA PRO A 516 3.79 18.79 3.66
C PRO A 516 4.54 17.57 3.10
N LEU A 517 4.34 17.21 1.84
CA LEU A 517 5.04 16.10 1.19
C LEU A 517 6.30 16.54 0.44
N THR A 518 6.51 17.84 0.27
CA THR A 518 7.66 18.40 -0.44
C THR A 518 8.70 19.01 0.48
N LYS A 519 8.26 19.58 1.60
CA LYS A 519 9.11 20.26 2.59
C LYS A 519 8.60 20.02 4.01
N CYS A 520 9.52 20.05 4.97
CA CYS A 520 9.14 20.01 6.38
C CYS A 520 8.28 21.24 6.73
N THR A 521 7.10 20.99 7.26
CA THR A 521 6.17 22.02 7.71
C THR A 521 6.07 21.98 9.24
N PHE A 522 5.83 23.14 9.87
CA PHE A 522 5.84 23.28 11.31
C PHE A 522 4.62 24.06 11.84
N GLY A 523 4.35 23.93 13.12
CA GLY A 523 3.39 24.75 13.84
C GLY A 523 1.95 24.67 13.31
N ALA A 524 1.29 25.82 13.21
CA ALA A 524 -0.12 25.94 12.81
C ALA A 524 -0.36 25.49 11.36
N LYS A 525 0.57 25.76 10.44
CA LYS A 525 0.46 25.34 9.03
C LYS A 525 0.41 23.81 8.95
N ARG A 526 1.32 23.11 9.63
CA ARG A 526 1.35 21.65 9.68
C ARG A 526 0.04 21.08 10.22
N ARG A 527 -0.44 21.61 11.35
CA ARG A 527 -1.69 21.16 11.96
C ARG A 527 -2.88 21.32 11.01
N ARG A 528 -2.99 22.47 10.34
CA ARG A 528 -4.08 22.75 9.40
C ARG A 528 -4.05 21.78 8.22
N LEU A 529 -2.92 21.60 7.57
CA LEU A 529 -2.83 20.76 6.36
C LEU A 529 -3.00 19.27 6.69
N LEU A 530 -2.30 18.77 7.70
CA LEU A 530 -2.37 17.35 8.05
C LEU A 530 -3.65 16.98 8.81
N GLY A 531 -4.26 17.90 9.55
CA GLY A 531 -5.56 17.67 10.20
C GLY A 531 -6.71 17.44 9.22
N ASN A 532 -6.56 17.91 7.97
CA ASN A 532 -7.51 17.60 6.89
C ASN A 532 -7.27 16.22 6.24
N ILE A 533 -6.17 15.56 6.57
CA ILE A 533 -5.79 14.25 6.00
C ILE A 533 -5.90 13.14 7.05
N LEU A 534 -5.44 13.42 8.27
CA LEU A 534 -5.32 12.45 9.35
C LEU A 534 -6.20 12.86 10.54
N TYR A 535 -7.13 11.98 10.88
CA TYR A 535 -7.98 12.12 12.06
C TYR A 535 -7.20 11.74 13.33
N ASP A 536 -7.59 12.33 14.45
CA ASP A 536 -7.05 12.09 15.81
C ASP A 536 -5.56 12.44 16.00
N LEU A 537 -4.85 12.88 14.94
CA LEU A 537 -3.41 13.17 15.04
C LEU A 537 -3.10 14.28 16.04
N TYR A 538 -3.98 15.24 16.17
CA TYR A 538 -3.81 16.42 17.03
C TYR A 538 -4.82 16.48 18.18
N ASP A 539 -5.63 15.43 18.36
CA ASP A 539 -6.48 15.35 19.54
C ASP A 539 -5.59 15.22 20.77
N ASP A 540 -5.66 16.21 21.64
CA ASP A 540 -4.95 16.14 22.91
C ASP A 540 -5.62 15.05 23.75
N PHE A 541 -4.84 14.07 24.17
CA PHE A 541 -5.30 13.08 25.15
C PHE A 541 -5.63 13.80 26.45
N ASN A 542 -6.92 13.94 26.74
CA ASN A 542 -7.41 14.23 28.08
C ASN A 542 -7.40 12.96 28.93
#